data_47230ce9b2ab7180da22a4ea0ddc0648
#
_entry.id   47230ce9b2ab7180da22a4ea0ddc0648
#
_cell.length_a   1.000
_cell.length_b   1.000
_cell.length_c   1.000
_cell.angle_alpha   90.00
_cell.angle_beta   90.00
_cell.angle_gamma   90.00
#
_symmetry.space_group_name_H-M   'P 1'
#
loop_
_entity.id
_entity.type
_entity.pdbx_description
1 polymer ?
#
loop_
_entity_poly.entity_id
_entity_poly.type
_entity_poly.pdbx_seq_one_letter_code
_entity_poly.pdbx_strand_id
1 'polypeptide(L)'
;MQLYTFQQKDKVMARLTFDERNKNNYTKYSDVSIKTINKYKGLLPEELLNIWQNMGFGIFEDGFIQLVNPDEYEFVFDYIDKLLEPSIVFGITALGDLLIWEGNNNWTVAPDEGNRILFVNIRKCTSEILGDMDFLLNFTLGDETAIKDKEYFNSLPYLNIKGKLPALQYGQCYGYVPALALGGRASNKNMQVVDAKTYINIIGQAVGKIIDLSE
;
A
#
# COMPACT_ATOMS: atom_id res chain seq x y z
N MET A 1 23.52 8.08 -49.48
CA MET A 1 23.63 7.14 -48.35
C MET A 1 23.92 7.95 -47.12
N GLN A 2 22.83 8.46 -46.43
CA GLN A 2 22.91 9.35 -45.29
C GLN A 2 22.84 8.51 -44.03
N LEU A 3 23.90 8.57 -43.25
CA LEU A 3 23.98 8.00 -41.91
C LEU A 3 23.11 8.80 -40.96
N TYR A 4 21.97 8.25 -40.56
CA TYR A 4 21.17 8.79 -39.43
C TYR A 4 21.92 8.46 -38.16
N THR A 5 22.56 9.48 -37.60
CA THR A 5 23.09 9.43 -36.22
C THR A 5 21.93 9.51 -35.24
N PHE A 6 21.65 8.39 -34.59
CA PHE A 6 20.78 8.31 -33.42
C PHE A 6 21.48 9.05 -32.27
N GLN A 7 21.17 10.31 -32.07
CA GLN A 7 21.38 11.03 -30.81
C GLN A 7 20.01 11.31 -30.20
N GLN A 8 19.34 10.28 -29.74
CA GLN A 8 18.31 10.46 -28.74
C GLN A 8 19.03 10.57 -27.39
N LYS A 9 19.30 11.80 -26.97
CA LYS A 9 19.60 12.11 -25.57
C LYS A 9 18.32 11.80 -24.79
N ASP A 10 18.33 10.66 -24.13
CA ASP A 10 17.37 10.34 -23.09
C ASP A 10 17.46 11.46 -22.04
N LYS A 11 16.53 12.40 -22.11
CA LYS A 11 16.17 13.22 -20.96
C LYS A 11 15.55 12.24 -19.98
N VAL A 12 16.37 11.67 -19.09
CA VAL A 12 15.89 11.12 -17.85
C VAL A 12 15.26 12.32 -17.14
N MET A 13 13.97 12.50 -17.27
CA MET A 13 13.24 13.44 -16.43
C MET A 13 13.48 12.93 -15.02
N ALA A 14 14.18 13.72 -14.20
CA ALA A 14 14.36 13.41 -12.79
C ALA A 14 12.94 13.24 -12.22
N ARG A 15 12.60 12.00 -11.86
CA ARG A 15 11.32 11.70 -11.19
C ARG A 15 11.39 12.34 -9.82
N LEU A 16 10.30 12.98 -9.43
CA LEU A 16 10.16 13.51 -8.08
C LEU A 16 10.12 12.33 -7.10
N THR A 17 10.82 12.45 -5.98
CA THR A 17 10.71 11.50 -4.87
C THR A 17 9.31 11.53 -4.26
N PHE A 18 8.99 10.54 -3.44
CA PHE A 18 7.71 10.50 -2.72
C PHE A 18 7.46 11.79 -1.92
N ASP A 19 8.47 12.26 -1.20
CA ASP A 19 8.40 13.49 -0.39
C ASP A 19 8.14 14.72 -1.26
N GLU A 20 8.84 14.83 -2.39
CA GLU A 20 8.69 15.97 -3.30
C GLU A 20 7.30 16.02 -3.92
N ARG A 21 6.73 14.88 -4.33
CA ARG A 21 5.39 14.80 -4.91
C ARG A 21 4.32 15.16 -3.89
N ASN A 22 4.49 14.70 -2.66
CA ASN A 22 3.49 14.87 -1.61
C ASN A 22 3.68 16.12 -0.77
N LYS A 23 4.76 16.90 -0.95
CA LYS A 23 5.10 18.06 -0.13
C LYS A 23 3.95 19.04 0.12
N ASN A 24 3.09 19.25 -0.88
CA ASN A 24 1.96 20.18 -0.81
C ASN A 24 0.60 19.48 -1.06
N ASN A 25 0.59 18.15 -1.14
CA ASN A 25 -0.59 17.38 -1.55
C ASN A 25 -0.76 16.13 -0.70
N TYR A 26 -0.70 16.30 0.63
CA TYR A 26 -1.02 15.24 1.57
C TYR A 26 -1.82 15.78 2.76
N THR A 27 -2.52 14.90 3.44
CA THR A 27 -3.24 15.24 4.67
C THR A 27 -2.59 14.53 5.84
N LYS A 28 -1.86 15.28 6.66
CA LYS A 28 -1.24 14.74 7.87
C LYS A 28 -2.29 14.38 8.89
N TYR A 29 -2.19 13.18 9.46
CA TYR A 29 -3.01 12.75 10.58
C TYR A 29 -2.31 12.99 11.92
N SER A 30 -1.08 12.51 12.05
CA SER A 30 -0.29 12.67 13.27
C SER A 30 1.21 12.64 13.02
N ASP A 31 1.97 13.21 13.94
CA ASP A 31 3.42 12.96 14.01
C ASP A 31 3.66 11.52 14.46
N VAL A 32 4.78 10.93 14.00
CA VAL A 32 5.23 9.62 14.48
C VAL A 32 6.13 9.83 15.69
N SER A 33 5.80 9.18 16.79
CA SER A 33 6.58 9.32 18.02
C SER A 33 7.99 8.74 17.86
N ILE A 34 8.96 9.33 18.58
CA ILE A 34 10.34 8.77 18.64
C ILE A 34 10.32 7.33 19.13
N LYS A 35 9.41 6.96 20.02
CA LYS A 35 9.24 5.58 20.48
C LYS A 35 8.88 4.65 19.33
N THR A 36 7.95 5.05 18.47
CA THR A 36 7.53 4.30 17.29
C THR A 36 8.69 4.18 16.29
N ILE A 37 9.38 5.28 15.98
CA ILE A 37 10.56 5.25 15.10
C ILE A 37 11.61 4.26 15.62
N ASN A 38 11.94 4.35 16.91
CA ASN A 38 12.93 3.44 17.51
C ASN A 38 12.49 1.98 17.53
N LYS A 39 11.19 1.71 17.66
CA LYS A 39 10.64 0.34 17.60
C LYS A 39 10.89 -0.29 16.22
N TYR A 40 10.72 0.48 15.15
CA TYR A 40 10.81 -0.02 13.77
C TYR A 40 12.17 0.20 13.11
N LYS A 41 13.10 0.88 13.79
CA LYS A 41 14.48 1.08 13.31
C LYS A 41 15.18 -0.26 13.14
N GLY A 42 15.74 -0.50 11.95
CA GLY A 42 16.37 -1.77 11.58
C GLY A 42 15.40 -2.89 11.21
N LEU A 43 14.08 -2.65 11.31
CA LEU A 43 13.04 -3.56 10.82
C LEU A 43 12.41 -3.06 9.52
N LEU A 44 12.26 -1.73 9.38
CA LEU A 44 11.78 -1.06 8.18
C LEU A 44 12.92 -0.33 7.47
N PRO A 45 12.82 -0.11 6.14
CA PRO A 45 13.77 0.69 5.38
C PRO A 45 13.89 2.13 5.92
N GLU A 46 15.11 2.66 5.90
CA GLU A 46 15.40 4.03 6.36
C GLU A 46 14.60 5.08 5.58
N GLU A 47 14.33 4.86 4.31
CA GLU A 47 13.50 5.76 3.48
C GLU A 47 12.11 5.95 4.07
N LEU A 48 11.44 4.86 4.45
CA LEU A 48 10.12 4.94 5.05
C LEU A 48 10.16 5.60 6.44
N LEU A 49 11.18 5.29 7.23
CA LEU A 49 11.39 5.93 8.54
C LEU A 49 11.63 7.45 8.40
N ASN A 50 12.36 7.88 7.37
CA ASN A 50 12.57 9.29 7.06
C ASN A 50 11.25 9.99 6.67
N ILE A 51 10.42 9.34 5.84
CA ILE A 51 9.09 9.86 5.52
C ILE A 51 8.25 10.00 6.79
N TRP A 52 8.24 9.00 7.67
CA TRP A 52 7.51 9.07 8.93
C TRP A 52 8.00 10.21 9.83
N GLN A 53 9.32 10.45 9.90
CA GLN A 53 9.89 11.54 10.69
C GLN A 53 9.51 12.92 10.14
N ASN A 54 9.52 13.08 8.83
CA ASN A 54 9.29 14.36 8.18
C ASN A 54 7.81 14.68 7.97
N MET A 55 7.03 13.67 7.58
CA MET A 55 5.65 13.85 7.15
C MET A 55 4.63 13.27 8.12
N GLY A 56 5.01 12.23 8.89
CA GLY A 56 4.10 11.56 9.83
C GLY A 56 3.23 10.49 9.19
N PHE A 57 2.23 10.03 9.93
CA PHE A 57 1.14 9.23 9.39
C PHE A 57 0.11 10.13 8.73
N GLY A 58 -0.49 9.65 7.64
CA GLY A 58 -1.43 10.48 6.89
C GLY A 58 -1.89 9.86 5.58
N ILE A 59 -2.52 10.69 4.76
CA ILE A 59 -3.07 10.33 3.46
C ILE A 59 -2.25 11.03 2.38
N PHE A 60 -1.77 10.27 1.41
CA PHE A 60 -0.83 10.66 0.37
C PHE A 60 -1.34 10.30 -1.02
N GLU A 61 -0.59 10.68 -2.05
CA GLU A 61 -0.88 10.36 -3.45
C GLU A 61 -2.33 10.68 -3.82
N ASP A 62 -2.71 11.94 -3.51
CA ASP A 62 -4.04 12.47 -3.83
C ASP A 62 -5.20 11.62 -3.26
N GLY A 63 -4.97 11.03 -2.07
CA GLY A 63 -5.98 10.26 -1.35
C GLY A 63 -5.91 8.74 -1.58
N PHE A 64 -4.94 8.25 -2.36
CA PHE A 64 -4.88 6.83 -2.71
C PHE A 64 -4.15 5.98 -1.68
N ILE A 65 -3.11 6.50 -1.04
CA ILE A 65 -2.29 5.75 -0.06
C ILE A 65 -2.42 6.39 1.32
N GLN A 66 -2.52 5.59 2.35
CA GLN A 66 -2.36 6.00 3.74
C GLN A 66 -1.15 5.29 4.34
N LEU A 67 -0.21 6.07 4.89
CA LEU A 67 0.84 5.52 5.74
C LEU A 67 0.28 5.43 7.16
N VAL A 68 0.31 4.22 7.72
CA VAL A 68 -0.39 3.89 8.96
C VAL A 68 0.57 3.45 10.06
N ASN A 69 0.10 3.54 11.32
CA ASN A 69 0.83 2.96 12.44
C ASN A 69 0.71 1.42 12.39
N PRO A 70 1.82 0.69 12.21
CA PRO A 70 1.77 -0.78 12.12
C PRO A 70 1.16 -1.45 13.35
N ASP A 71 1.34 -0.86 14.56
CA ASP A 71 0.79 -1.42 15.81
C ASP A 71 -0.74 -1.55 15.77
N GLU A 72 -1.40 -0.75 14.95
CA GLU A 72 -2.85 -0.78 14.80
C GLU A 72 -3.35 -1.85 13.82
N TYR A 73 -2.44 -2.47 13.06
CA TYR A 73 -2.75 -3.42 12.01
C TYR A 73 -2.19 -4.84 12.27
N GLU A 74 -1.62 -5.09 13.44
CA GLU A 74 -1.11 -6.42 13.82
C GLU A 74 -2.18 -7.53 13.70
N PHE A 75 -3.44 -7.20 13.94
CA PHE A 75 -4.57 -8.14 13.86
C PHE A 75 -4.76 -8.75 12.46
N VAL A 76 -4.22 -8.15 11.41
CA VAL A 76 -4.38 -8.69 10.04
C VAL A 76 -3.68 -10.03 9.88
N PHE A 77 -2.64 -10.29 10.68
CA PHE A 77 -1.90 -11.55 10.67
C PHE A 77 -2.66 -12.72 11.31
N ASP A 78 -3.82 -12.49 11.89
CA ASP A 78 -4.78 -13.55 12.21
C ASP A 78 -5.39 -14.17 10.94
N TYR A 79 -5.41 -13.39 9.84
CA TYR A 79 -6.04 -13.75 8.57
C TYR A 79 -5.06 -13.86 7.40
N ILE A 80 -3.84 -13.41 7.54
CA ILE A 80 -2.81 -13.41 6.51
C ILE A 80 -1.60 -14.17 7.05
N ASP A 81 -1.26 -15.27 6.38
CA ASP A 81 -0.05 -16.01 6.73
C ASP A 81 1.20 -15.20 6.34
N LYS A 82 2.18 -15.18 7.24
CA LYS A 82 3.44 -14.47 7.03
C LYS A 82 4.40 -15.35 6.25
N LEU A 83 4.86 -14.85 5.10
CA LEU A 83 5.90 -15.51 4.31
C LEU A 83 7.28 -15.32 4.92
N LEU A 84 7.57 -14.12 5.39
CA LEU A 84 8.88 -13.73 5.89
C LEU A 84 8.74 -12.97 7.21
N GLU A 85 9.83 -12.88 7.96
CA GLU A 85 9.91 -12.08 9.19
C GLU A 85 11.05 -11.05 9.07
N PRO A 86 10.81 -9.78 9.42
CA PRO A 86 9.54 -9.25 9.91
C PRO A 86 8.54 -9.01 8.77
N SER A 87 7.25 -9.24 9.05
CA SER A 87 6.13 -8.78 8.23
C SER A 87 5.45 -7.61 8.94
N ILE A 88 5.41 -6.43 8.30
CA ILE A 88 4.97 -5.18 8.92
C ILE A 88 4.03 -4.44 7.98
N VAL A 89 2.78 -4.23 8.40
CA VAL A 89 1.83 -3.38 7.65
C VAL A 89 2.24 -1.91 7.83
N PHE A 90 2.66 -1.24 6.77
CA PHE A 90 3.05 0.17 6.82
C PHE A 90 2.08 1.10 6.10
N GLY A 91 1.20 0.55 5.29
CA GLY A 91 0.26 1.35 4.52
C GLY A 91 -1.00 0.59 4.12
N ILE A 92 -2.02 1.36 3.76
CA ILE A 92 -3.25 0.87 3.15
C ILE A 92 -3.61 1.71 1.93
N THR A 93 -4.31 1.12 0.97
CA THR A 93 -4.88 1.88 -0.15
C THR A 93 -6.22 2.50 0.19
N ALA A 94 -6.70 3.40 -0.64
CA ALA A 94 -8.06 3.94 -0.57
C ALA A 94 -9.16 2.85 -0.67
N LEU A 95 -8.82 1.65 -1.08
CA LEU A 95 -9.73 0.50 -1.17
C LEU A 95 -9.59 -0.48 0.00
N GLY A 96 -8.72 -0.14 0.98
CA GLY A 96 -8.45 -0.95 2.16
C GLY A 96 -7.48 -2.10 1.93
N ASP A 97 -6.87 -2.20 0.74
CA ASP A 97 -5.85 -3.21 0.46
C ASP A 97 -4.56 -2.85 1.23
N LEU A 98 -3.78 -3.86 1.61
CA LEU A 98 -2.65 -3.70 2.52
C LEU A 98 -1.33 -3.60 1.77
N LEU A 99 -0.43 -2.77 2.28
CA LEU A 99 0.98 -2.71 1.93
C LEU A 99 1.78 -3.26 3.12
N ILE A 100 2.39 -4.41 2.94
CA ILE A 100 3.15 -5.14 3.97
C ILE A 100 4.61 -5.15 3.56
N TRP A 101 5.48 -4.68 4.42
CA TRP A 101 6.91 -4.88 4.28
C TRP A 101 7.27 -6.27 4.77
N GLU A 102 7.94 -7.04 3.93
CA GLU A 102 8.53 -8.33 4.27
C GLU A 102 10.06 -8.19 4.25
N GLY A 103 10.64 -8.12 5.43
CA GLY A 103 12.08 -8.16 5.60
C GLY A 103 12.62 -9.59 5.48
N ASN A 104 13.94 -9.74 5.46
CA ASN A 104 14.59 -11.03 5.54
C ASN A 104 15.66 -11.01 6.62
N ASN A 105 15.30 -11.40 7.82
CA ASN A 105 16.26 -11.57 8.92
C ASN A 105 16.92 -12.96 8.92
N ASN A 106 16.54 -13.86 8.01
CA ASN A 106 17.03 -15.22 7.96
C ASN A 106 17.77 -15.52 6.65
N TRP A 107 18.97 -14.99 6.53
CA TRP A 107 19.88 -15.15 5.39
C TRP A 107 20.18 -16.62 5.00
N THR A 108 19.91 -17.56 5.90
CA THR A 108 20.23 -18.96 5.69
C THR A 108 19.15 -19.71 4.92
N VAL A 109 17.92 -19.21 4.92
CA VAL A 109 16.76 -19.91 4.32
C VAL A 109 16.50 -19.44 2.90
N ALA A 110 16.61 -18.13 2.66
CA ALA A 110 16.36 -17.54 1.33
C ALA A 110 17.17 -16.25 1.18
N PRO A 111 18.46 -16.32 0.82
CA PRO A 111 19.35 -15.15 0.75
C PRO A 111 18.89 -14.12 -0.29
N ASP A 112 18.14 -14.53 -1.30
CA ASP A 112 17.65 -13.67 -2.38
C ASP A 112 16.15 -13.28 -2.19
N GLU A 113 15.51 -13.73 -1.12
CA GLU A 113 14.12 -13.41 -0.80
C GLU A 113 14.00 -12.46 0.37
N GLY A 114 13.08 -11.51 0.29
CA GLY A 114 12.85 -10.51 1.32
C GLY A 114 13.24 -9.10 0.88
N ASN A 115 13.11 -8.14 1.82
CA ASN A 115 13.23 -6.72 1.53
C ASN A 115 12.30 -6.30 0.39
N ARG A 116 11.07 -6.79 0.44
CA ARG A 116 10.06 -6.59 -0.58
C ARG A 116 8.74 -6.12 0.03
N ILE A 117 7.85 -5.64 -0.83
CA ILE A 117 6.51 -5.24 -0.43
C ILE A 117 5.52 -6.26 -0.96
N LEU A 118 4.78 -6.86 -0.04
CA LEU A 118 3.62 -7.67 -0.34
C LEU A 118 2.38 -6.76 -0.37
N PHE A 119 1.74 -6.70 -1.52
CA PHE A 119 0.43 -6.09 -1.68
C PHE A 119 -0.65 -7.14 -1.49
N VAL A 120 -1.55 -6.92 -0.54
CA VAL A 120 -2.68 -7.82 -0.29
C VAL A 120 -3.98 -7.14 -0.69
N ASN A 121 -4.59 -7.65 -1.74
CA ASN A 121 -5.91 -7.23 -2.19
C ASN A 121 -6.97 -7.94 -1.35
N ILE A 122 -7.42 -7.29 -0.28
CA ILE A 122 -8.39 -7.89 0.66
C ILE A 122 -9.75 -8.15 0.04
N ARG A 123 -10.12 -7.42 -1.01
CA ARG A 123 -11.40 -7.55 -1.70
C ARG A 123 -11.48 -8.83 -2.52
N LYS A 124 -10.33 -9.33 -3.01
CA LYS A 124 -10.18 -10.51 -3.86
C LYS A 124 -9.51 -11.68 -3.15
N CYS A 125 -8.97 -11.48 -1.95
CA CYS A 125 -8.15 -12.45 -1.23
C CYS A 125 -6.96 -12.93 -2.09
N THR A 126 -6.21 -11.99 -2.66
CA THR A 126 -5.01 -12.27 -3.47
C THR A 126 -3.85 -11.42 -2.99
N SER A 127 -2.62 -11.88 -3.26
CA SER A 127 -1.41 -11.12 -2.95
C SER A 127 -0.48 -11.06 -4.15
N GLU A 128 0.32 -9.98 -4.24
CA GLU A 128 1.30 -9.72 -5.27
C GLU A 128 2.53 -9.04 -4.68
N ILE A 129 3.71 -9.27 -5.25
CA ILE A 129 4.95 -8.60 -4.85
C ILE A 129 5.11 -7.33 -5.70
N LEU A 130 5.25 -6.17 -5.05
CA LEU A 130 5.41 -4.87 -5.70
C LEU A 130 6.86 -4.39 -5.80
N GLY A 131 7.85 -5.24 -5.55
CA GLY A 131 9.26 -4.86 -5.51
C GLY A 131 9.70 -4.37 -4.13
N ASP A 132 10.76 -3.57 -4.09
CA ASP A 132 11.28 -2.98 -2.85
C ASP A 132 10.64 -1.62 -2.53
N MET A 133 11.08 -1.00 -1.43
CA MET A 133 10.51 0.27 -0.94
C MET A 133 10.80 1.43 -1.89
N ASP A 134 12.03 1.53 -2.41
CA ASP A 134 12.41 2.60 -3.35
C ASP A 134 11.59 2.48 -4.64
N PHE A 135 11.47 1.26 -5.16
CA PHE A 135 10.67 1.02 -6.36
C PHE A 135 9.19 1.39 -6.14
N LEU A 136 8.60 0.99 -5.01
CA LEU A 136 7.22 1.38 -4.71
C LEU A 136 7.08 2.90 -4.59
N LEU A 137 7.86 3.52 -3.71
CA LEU A 137 7.69 4.93 -3.36
C LEU A 137 8.02 5.88 -4.52
N ASN A 138 9.13 5.63 -5.21
CA ASN A 138 9.67 6.58 -6.18
C ASN A 138 9.35 6.25 -7.63
N PHE A 139 9.07 4.99 -7.96
CA PHE A 139 8.71 4.58 -9.31
C PHE A 139 7.22 4.28 -9.44
N THR A 140 6.69 3.34 -8.68
CA THR A 140 5.31 2.88 -8.84
C THR A 140 4.30 3.95 -8.45
N LEU A 141 4.44 4.53 -7.27
CA LEU A 141 3.54 5.61 -6.81
C LEU A 141 3.82 6.94 -7.52
N GLY A 142 5.02 7.11 -8.08
CA GLY A 142 5.39 8.26 -8.90
C GLY A 142 4.89 8.22 -10.34
N ASP A 143 4.34 7.10 -10.77
CA ASP A 143 3.80 6.94 -12.12
C ASP A 143 2.27 6.91 -12.06
N GLU A 144 1.64 7.99 -12.53
CA GLU A 144 0.18 8.05 -12.60
C GLU A 144 -0.43 6.89 -13.39
N THR A 145 0.31 6.31 -14.35
CA THR A 145 -0.17 5.18 -15.13
C THR A 145 -0.20 3.91 -14.29
N ALA A 146 0.77 3.70 -13.40
CA ALA A 146 0.80 2.56 -12.49
C ALA A 146 -0.38 2.59 -11.50
N ILE A 147 -0.70 3.77 -10.94
CA ILE A 147 -1.89 3.91 -10.08
C ILE A 147 -3.18 3.68 -10.88
N LYS A 148 -3.22 4.15 -12.15
CA LYS A 148 -4.37 3.99 -13.04
C LYS A 148 -4.45 2.58 -13.64
N ASP A 149 -3.35 1.85 -13.67
CA ASP A 149 -3.33 0.49 -14.18
C ASP A 149 -4.20 -0.41 -13.30
N LYS A 150 -5.25 -0.93 -13.93
CA LYS A 150 -6.22 -1.81 -13.27
C LYS A 150 -5.62 -3.15 -12.82
N GLU A 151 -4.49 -3.54 -13.38
CA GLU A 151 -3.82 -4.82 -13.07
C GLU A 151 -2.87 -4.66 -11.89
N TYR A 152 -2.19 -3.51 -11.74
CA TYR A 152 -1.17 -3.30 -10.71
C TYR A 152 -1.77 -3.21 -9.30
N PHE A 153 -2.57 -2.17 -9.02
CA PHE A 153 -3.26 -2.01 -7.73
C PHE A 153 -4.73 -2.42 -7.76
N ASN A 154 -5.22 -2.84 -8.90
CA ASN A 154 -6.64 -3.04 -9.12
C ASN A 154 -7.48 -1.82 -8.69
N SER A 155 -6.98 -0.62 -9.00
CA SER A 155 -7.48 0.66 -8.50
C SER A 155 -8.68 1.21 -9.27
N LEU A 156 -9.11 0.56 -10.35
CA LEU A 156 -10.25 1.01 -11.17
C LEU A 156 -11.51 1.35 -10.34
N PRO A 157 -11.89 0.57 -9.30
CA PRO A 157 -13.01 0.95 -8.44
C PRO A 157 -12.80 2.31 -7.77
N TYR A 158 -11.60 2.59 -7.25
CA TYR A 158 -11.25 3.89 -6.66
C TYR A 158 -11.37 5.02 -7.69
N LEU A 159 -10.78 4.86 -8.87
CA LEU A 159 -10.83 5.87 -9.91
C LEU A 159 -12.26 6.20 -10.34
N ASN A 160 -13.13 5.20 -10.36
CA ASN A 160 -14.54 5.35 -10.73
C ASN A 160 -15.38 6.11 -9.69
N ILE A 161 -14.97 6.12 -8.41
CA ILE A 161 -15.74 6.75 -7.32
C ILE A 161 -15.07 8.00 -6.76
N LYS A 162 -13.80 8.24 -7.05
CA LYS A 162 -13.07 9.43 -6.64
C LYS A 162 -13.84 10.68 -7.04
N GLY A 163 -14.09 11.57 -6.09
CA GLY A 163 -14.89 12.78 -6.27
C GLY A 163 -16.42 12.56 -6.33
N LYS A 164 -16.91 11.31 -6.28
CA LYS A 164 -18.34 10.98 -6.21
C LYS A 164 -18.79 10.59 -4.81
N LEU A 165 -17.88 10.06 -4.01
CA LEU A 165 -18.08 9.80 -2.59
C LEU A 165 -17.31 10.84 -1.76
N PRO A 166 -17.65 11.01 -0.48
CA PRO A 166 -16.87 11.87 0.42
C PRO A 166 -15.39 11.49 0.42
N ALA A 167 -14.51 12.49 0.55
CA ALA A 167 -13.08 12.25 0.72
C ALA A 167 -12.83 11.40 1.99
N LEU A 168 -11.87 10.48 1.89
CA LEU A 168 -11.51 9.63 3.02
C LEU A 168 -10.85 10.44 4.13
N GLN A 169 -11.18 10.11 5.35
CA GLN A 169 -10.40 10.46 6.52
C GLN A 169 -9.39 9.33 6.82
N TYR A 170 -8.36 9.64 7.59
CA TYR A 170 -7.38 8.64 8.01
C TYR A 170 -8.07 7.45 8.72
N GLY A 171 -7.66 6.24 8.35
CA GLY A 171 -8.27 5.01 8.83
C GLY A 171 -9.55 4.59 8.11
N GLN A 172 -10.00 5.35 7.11
CA GLN A 172 -11.16 4.99 6.28
C GLN A 172 -10.73 4.44 4.91
N CYS A 173 -11.60 3.64 4.31
CA CYS A 173 -11.46 3.21 2.92
C CYS A 173 -12.82 3.18 2.22
N TYR A 174 -12.80 3.03 0.90
CA TYR A 174 -13.99 2.76 0.10
C TYR A 174 -14.20 1.25 0.02
N GLY A 175 -15.13 0.72 0.79
CA GLY A 175 -15.48 -0.70 0.82
C GLY A 175 -16.79 -0.99 0.09
N TYR A 176 -16.90 -2.19 -0.47
CA TYR A 176 -18.19 -2.71 -0.94
C TYR A 176 -19.05 -3.10 0.26
N VAL A 177 -20.31 -2.67 0.26
CA VAL A 177 -21.27 -3.02 1.31
C VAL A 177 -22.51 -3.66 0.66
N PRO A 178 -22.74 -4.98 0.85
CA PRO A 178 -21.89 -5.94 1.56
C PRO A 178 -20.53 -6.14 0.89
N ALA A 179 -19.53 -6.58 1.67
CA ALA A 179 -18.21 -6.93 1.14
C ALA A 179 -18.32 -8.06 0.08
N LEU A 180 -17.39 -8.07 -0.89
CA LEU A 180 -17.43 -9.09 -1.96
C LEU A 180 -17.36 -10.50 -1.41
N ALA A 181 -16.50 -10.72 -0.40
CA ALA A 181 -16.39 -12.00 0.31
C ALA A 181 -17.70 -12.44 1.01
N LEU A 182 -18.62 -11.51 1.28
CA LEU A 182 -19.96 -11.76 1.85
C LEU A 182 -21.08 -11.78 0.80
N GLY A 183 -20.72 -12.02 -0.48
CA GLY A 183 -21.68 -12.06 -1.58
C GLY A 183 -22.10 -10.69 -2.12
N GLY A 184 -21.40 -9.63 -1.74
CA GLY A 184 -21.58 -8.30 -2.31
C GLY A 184 -21.28 -8.28 -3.80
N ARG A 185 -21.88 -7.32 -4.52
CA ARG A 185 -21.64 -7.14 -5.95
C ARG A 185 -20.56 -6.06 -6.18
N ALA A 186 -19.62 -6.32 -7.10
CA ALA A 186 -18.60 -5.37 -7.54
C ALA A 186 -19.23 -4.25 -8.38
N SER A 187 -19.95 -3.35 -7.73
CA SER A 187 -20.62 -2.20 -8.36
C SER A 187 -20.31 -0.94 -7.58
N ASN A 188 -20.03 0.16 -8.29
CA ASN A 188 -19.79 1.46 -7.66
C ASN A 188 -20.97 1.91 -6.76
N LYS A 189 -22.19 1.46 -7.06
CA LYS A 189 -23.38 1.77 -6.24
C LYS A 189 -23.33 1.14 -4.84
N ASN A 190 -22.54 0.08 -4.68
CA ASN A 190 -22.36 -0.63 -3.41
C ASN A 190 -21.14 -0.15 -2.64
N MET A 191 -20.39 0.81 -3.17
CA MET A 191 -19.23 1.36 -2.48
C MET A 191 -19.63 2.46 -1.52
N GLN A 192 -19.06 2.41 -0.32
CA GLN A 192 -19.29 3.38 0.76
C GLN A 192 -17.97 3.68 1.47
N VAL A 193 -17.92 4.81 2.17
CA VAL A 193 -16.85 5.08 3.12
C VAL A 193 -17.08 4.21 4.36
N VAL A 194 -16.07 3.42 4.72
CA VAL A 194 -16.10 2.51 5.86
C VAL A 194 -14.82 2.66 6.69
N ASP A 195 -14.84 2.26 7.95
CA ASP A 195 -13.63 2.12 8.75
C ASP A 195 -12.80 0.95 8.22
N ALA A 196 -11.54 1.19 7.89
CA ALA A 196 -10.70 0.22 7.21
C ALA A 196 -10.41 -1.01 8.09
N LYS A 197 -10.10 -0.81 9.37
CA LYS A 197 -9.79 -1.91 10.29
C LYS A 197 -11.00 -2.81 10.49
N THR A 198 -12.15 -2.21 10.72
CA THR A 198 -13.43 -2.94 10.85
C THR A 198 -13.74 -3.72 9.57
N TYR A 199 -13.55 -3.10 8.41
CA TYR A 199 -13.84 -3.72 7.11
C TYR A 199 -12.93 -4.93 6.85
N ILE A 200 -11.62 -4.81 7.08
CA ILE A 200 -10.64 -5.89 6.96
C ILE A 200 -11.01 -7.05 7.91
N ASN A 201 -11.32 -6.71 9.17
CA ASN A 201 -11.66 -7.70 10.19
C ASN A 201 -12.94 -8.49 9.84
N ILE A 202 -13.97 -7.80 9.33
CA ILE A 202 -15.20 -8.46 8.86
C ILE A 202 -14.90 -9.43 7.72
N ILE A 203 -14.07 -9.04 6.75
CA ILE A 203 -13.68 -9.91 5.64
C ILE A 203 -12.90 -11.12 6.19
N GLY A 204 -11.88 -10.90 7.02
CA GLY A 204 -11.08 -11.97 7.61
C GLY A 204 -11.93 -12.98 8.40
N GLN A 205 -12.85 -12.51 9.22
CA GLN A 205 -13.79 -13.38 9.95
C GLN A 205 -14.69 -14.19 9.02
N ALA A 206 -15.08 -13.60 7.88
CA ALA A 206 -15.98 -14.26 6.94
C ALA A 206 -15.29 -15.35 6.12
N VAL A 207 -14.03 -15.13 5.72
CA VAL A 207 -13.28 -16.06 4.85
C VAL A 207 -12.36 -17.02 5.64
N GLY A 208 -12.07 -16.68 6.91
CA GLY A 208 -11.10 -17.40 7.74
C GLY A 208 -9.65 -16.99 7.43
N LYS A 209 -9.15 -17.25 6.23
CA LYS A 209 -7.86 -16.77 5.76
C LYS A 209 -8.03 -15.93 4.50
N ILE A 210 -7.48 -14.72 4.50
CA ILE A 210 -7.39 -13.84 3.32
C ILE A 210 -6.26 -14.33 2.42
N ILE A 211 -5.11 -14.65 3.02
CA ILE A 211 -3.99 -15.31 2.36
C ILE A 211 -3.64 -16.54 3.17
N ASP A 212 -3.73 -17.69 2.54
CA ASP A 212 -3.39 -19.00 3.09
C ASP A 212 -2.19 -19.57 2.35
N LEU A 213 -1.14 -19.92 3.09
CA LEU A 213 0.10 -20.48 2.54
C LEU A 213 0.26 -21.97 2.89
N SER A 214 -0.79 -22.59 3.43
CA SER A 214 -0.79 -24.00 3.82
C SER A 214 -1.08 -24.95 2.66
N GLU A 215 -1.37 -24.44 1.45
CA GLU A 215 -1.63 -25.23 0.24
C GLU A 215 -0.37 -25.42 -0.64
#